data_e1e7f1f8427f2c6153cc1ebb192f1894
#
_entry.id   e1e7f1f8427f2c6153cc1ebb192f1894
#
_cell.length_a   1.000
_cell.length_b   1.000
_cell.length_c   1.000
_cell.angle_alpha   90.00
_cell.angle_beta   90.00
_cell.angle_gamma   90.00
#
_symmetry.space_group_name_H-M   'P 1'
#
loop_
_entity.id
_entity.type
_entity.pdbx_description
1 polymer ?
#
loop_
_entity_poly.entity_id
_entity_poly.type
_entity_poly.pdbx_seq_one_letter_code
_entity_poly.pdbx_strand_id
1 'polypeptide(L)'
;MRKLFMFLLIAAVVVISACSEEKPESKNDLVFVEGGTFKNNNSNYAGEGMTLSNFYIGKYEVTQKEWAEVMGSNPSGFKGDNLPVEMVSWYDAVEYCNQRSLKEGLNPFYNIDKNKKDPNNNNENDNIKWIVTIHEGANGYRLPTEAEWEYAAGGGQASKGYIYSGSNNADEVAWYWKNAGNKPLTGNWNWPAIENNRNQTKSIGTRKPNELGIYDMSGNVREWCWEWHGDSDSRTGSYRLVKGGGWMGDVSNNEISFRGKFDANGFGPDQGLRVVRGE
;
A
#
# COMPACT_ATOMS: atom_id res chain seq x y z
N MET A 1 -47.30 -35.04 63.84
CA MET A 1 -47.22 -33.95 62.83
C MET A 1 -45.77 -33.44 62.73
N ARG A 2 -45.02 -33.94 61.77
CA ARG A 2 -43.62 -33.55 61.51
C ARG A 2 -43.62 -32.42 60.41
N LYS A 3 -43.16 -31.24 60.75
CA LYS A 3 -42.98 -30.13 59.79
C LYS A 3 -41.62 -30.31 59.09
N LEU A 4 -41.66 -30.52 57.79
CA LEU A 4 -40.50 -30.60 56.90
C LEU A 4 -40.11 -29.16 56.51
N PHE A 5 -38.91 -28.71 56.91
CA PHE A 5 -38.35 -27.48 56.49
C PHE A 5 -37.53 -27.74 55.22
N MET A 6 -37.96 -27.15 54.11
CA MET A 6 -37.29 -27.20 52.82
C MET A 6 -36.34 -25.97 52.72
N PHE A 7 -35.04 -26.23 52.77
CA PHE A 7 -34.03 -25.22 52.53
C PHE A 7 -33.87 -25.04 51.00
N LEU A 8 -34.21 -23.84 50.54
CA LEU A 8 -33.93 -23.42 49.14
C LEU A 8 -32.49 -22.90 49.07
N LEU A 9 -31.61 -23.64 48.38
CA LEU A 9 -30.27 -23.17 48.07
C LEU A 9 -30.34 -22.32 46.82
N ILE A 10 -30.15 -21.00 46.95
CA ILE A 10 -30.02 -20.07 45.82
C ILE A 10 -28.54 -20.09 45.41
N ALA A 11 -28.23 -20.76 44.30
CA ALA A 11 -26.93 -20.66 43.66
C ALA A 11 -26.84 -19.38 42.88
N ALA A 12 -26.04 -18.40 43.35
CA ALA A 12 -25.72 -17.20 42.62
C ALA A 12 -24.71 -17.56 41.50
N VAL A 13 -25.18 -17.57 40.26
CA VAL A 13 -24.31 -17.67 39.07
C VAL A 13 -23.67 -16.31 38.86
N VAL A 14 -22.40 -16.19 39.21
CA VAL A 14 -21.59 -15.02 38.83
C VAL A 14 -21.22 -15.16 37.35
N VAL A 15 -21.91 -14.44 36.49
CA VAL A 15 -21.52 -14.29 35.09
C VAL A 15 -20.33 -13.34 35.05
N ILE A 16 -19.12 -13.89 34.94
CA ILE A 16 -17.93 -13.12 34.61
C ILE A 16 -18.06 -12.74 33.11
N SER A 17 -18.54 -11.53 32.83
CA SER A 17 -18.46 -10.95 31.50
C SER A 17 -16.98 -10.69 31.20
N ALA A 18 -16.34 -11.60 30.47
CA ALA A 18 -15.07 -11.34 29.86
C ALA A 18 -15.33 -10.24 28.79
N CYS A 19 -14.93 -9.02 29.08
CA CYS A 19 -14.75 -7.99 28.05
C CYS A 19 -13.64 -8.53 27.13
N SER A 20 -14.01 -9.19 26.05
CA SER A 20 -13.14 -9.32 24.91
C SER A 20 -13.03 -7.90 24.33
N GLU A 21 -11.84 -7.30 24.38
CA GLU A 21 -11.52 -6.16 23.54
C GLU A 21 -11.80 -6.60 22.09
N GLU A 22 -12.92 -6.18 21.54
CA GLU A 22 -13.20 -6.32 20.12
C GLU A 22 -12.11 -5.51 19.41
N LYS A 23 -11.22 -6.24 18.71
CA LYS A 23 -10.36 -5.59 17.71
C LYS A 23 -11.29 -4.79 16.80
N PRO A 24 -11.01 -3.49 16.58
CA PRO A 24 -11.86 -2.69 15.70
C PRO A 24 -12.01 -3.41 14.37
N GLU A 25 -13.25 -3.75 14.00
CA GLU A 25 -13.56 -4.28 12.68
C GLU A 25 -12.96 -3.34 11.63
N SER A 26 -12.13 -3.90 10.74
CA SER A 26 -11.51 -3.13 9.66
C SER A 26 -12.62 -2.62 8.74
N LYS A 27 -13.02 -1.37 8.92
CA LYS A 27 -13.76 -0.67 7.87
C LYS A 27 -12.83 -0.58 6.66
N ASN A 28 -13.20 -1.29 5.58
CA ASN A 28 -12.62 -1.17 4.26
C ASN A 28 -11.19 -1.68 4.08
N ASP A 29 -10.96 -3.00 4.13
CA ASP A 29 -9.72 -3.66 3.67
C ASP A 29 -8.39 -2.98 4.09
N LEU A 30 -8.39 -2.29 5.23
CA LEU A 30 -7.18 -1.75 5.86
C LEU A 30 -6.65 -2.74 6.89
N VAL A 31 -5.33 -2.88 6.94
CA VAL A 31 -4.60 -3.64 7.95
C VAL A 31 -4.01 -2.67 8.96
N PHE A 32 -4.26 -2.91 10.24
CA PHE A 32 -3.57 -2.22 11.33
C PHE A 32 -2.12 -2.69 11.39
N VAL A 33 -1.19 -1.75 11.37
CA VAL A 33 0.24 -1.99 11.50
C VAL A 33 0.70 -1.37 12.82
N GLU A 34 1.03 -2.24 13.77
CA GLU A 34 1.66 -1.82 15.01
C GLU A 34 3.02 -1.20 14.72
N GLY A 35 3.25 0.02 15.21
CA GLY A 35 4.49 0.75 15.04
C GLY A 35 5.66 0.09 15.75
N GLY A 36 6.84 0.68 15.59
CA GLY A 36 8.06 0.19 16.23
C GLY A 36 9.29 0.33 15.33
N THR A 37 10.39 -0.28 15.73
CA THR A 37 11.65 -0.29 14.97
C THR A 37 11.63 -1.38 13.88
N PHE A 38 12.38 -1.15 12.82
CA PHE A 38 12.53 -2.10 11.71
C PHE A 38 13.18 -3.41 12.18
N LYS A 39 12.52 -4.53 11.91
CA LYS A 39 12.98 -5.90 12.19
C LYS A 39 13.55 -6.59 10.95
N ASN A 40 13.19 -6.13 9.75
CA ASN A 40 13.67 -6.69 8.50
C ASN A 40 15.00 -6.05 8.10
N ASN A 41 16.07 -6.87 8.09
CA ASN A 41 17.42 -6.41 7.71
C ASN A 41 17.56 -6.13 6.19
N ASN A 42 16.57 -6.47 5.38
CA ASN A 42 16.54 -6.14 3.96
C ASN A 42 15.86 -4.78 3.69
N SER A 43 15.40 -4.06 4.72
CA SER A 43 14.91 -2.69 4.59
C SER A 43 16.06 -1.69 4.54
N ASN A 44 15.91 -0.60 3.80
CA ASN A 44 16.84 0.53 3.79
C ASN A 44 16.95 1.22 5.15
N TYR A 45 15.96 1.04 6.01
CA TYR A 45 15.88 1.61 7.37
C TYR A 45 16.39 0.68 8.48
N ALA A 46 16.93 -0.50 8.10
CA ALA A 46 17.45 -1.45 9.07
C ALA A 46 18.65 -0.88 9.81
N GLY A 47 18.60 -0.92 11.15
CA GLY A 47 19.70 -0.45 12.00
C GLY A 47 19.81 1.06 12.18
N GLU A 48 18.99 1.87 11.54
CA GLU A 48 19.02 3.34 11.66
C GLU A 48 18.35 3.88 12.95
N GLY A 49 17.76 3.02 13.76
CA GLY A 49 17.08 3.42 15.00
C GLY A 49 15.75 4.14 14.76
N MET A 50 15.28 4.20 13.52
CA MET A 50 13.98 4.79 13.18
C MET A 50 12.85 3.98 13.81
N THR A 51 11.88 4.69 14.39
CA THR A 51 10.67 4.12 14.98
C THR A 51 9.45 4.75 14.32
N LEU A 52 8.53 3.93 13.87
CA LEU A 52 7.24 4.38 13.31
C LEU A 52 6.14 4.35 14.39
N SER A 53 5.19 5.27 14.26
CA SER A 53 3.92 5.20 14.99
C SER A 53 3.00 4.14 14.36
N ASN A 54 1.91 3.79 15.05
CA ASN A 54 0.86 2.95 14.50
C ASN A 54 0.20 3.61 13.28
N PHE A 55 -0.23 2.80 12.33
CA PHE A 55 -0.97 3.27 11.14
C PHE A 55 -1.82 2.15 10.54
N TYR A 56 -2.72 2.53 9.67
CA TYR A 56 -3.46 1.61 8.83
C TYR A 56 -2.96 1.68 7.38
N ILE A 57 -2.85 0.54 6.70
CA ILE A 57 -2.44 0.45 5.29
C ILE A 57 -3.43 -0.43 4.53
N GLY A 58 -3.67 -0.13 3.26
CA GLY A 58 -4.48 -0.96 2.38
C GLY A 58 -3.98 -2.40 2.36
N LYS A 59 -4.87 -3.36 2.63
CA LYS A 59 -4.58 -4.79 2.51
C LYS A 59 -4.13 -5.16 1.11
N TYR A 60 -4.67 -4.45 0.13
CA TYR A 60 -4.41 -4.58 -1.30
C TYR A 60 -4.03 -3.23 -1.91
N GLU A 61 -3.53 -3.25 -3.12
CA GLU A 61 -3.50 -2.09 -4.01
C GLU A 61 -4.92 -1.56 -4.23
N VAL A 62 -5.08 -0.27 -4.50
CA VAL A 62 -6.39 0.31 -4.85
C VAL A 62 -6.89 -0.34 -6.14
N THR A 63 -8.10 -0.92 -6.10
CA THR A 63 -8.71 -1.58 -7.24
C THR A 63 -9.32 -0.59 -8.22
N GLN A 64 -9.51 -1.02 -9.47
CA GLN A 64 -10.22 -0.23 -10.49
C GLN A 64 -11.65 0.08 -10.10
N LYS A 65 -12.32 -0.83 -9.39
CA LYS A 65 -13.66 -0.60 -8.85
C LYS A 65 -13.66 0.52 -7.82
N GLU A 66 -12.79 0.43 -6.79
CA GLU A 66 -12.68 1.48 -5.75
C GLU A 66 -12.31 2.83 -6.36
N TRP A 67 -11.37 2.83 -7.31
CA TRP A 67 -10.99 4.04 -8.02
C TRP A 67 -12.18 4.66 -8.76
N ALA A 68 -12.91 3.88 -9.55
CA ALA A 68 -14.07 4.36 -10.32
C ALA A 68 -15.20 4.85 -9.41
N GLU A 69 -15.42 4.22 -8.27
CA GLU A 69 -16.42 4.64 -7.28
C GLU A 69 -16.08 5.99 -6.64
N VAL A 70 -14.79 6.33 -6.52
CA VAL A 70 -14.30 7.58 -5.93
C VAL A 70 -14.16 8.67 -6.99
N MET A 71 -13.52 8.36 -8.13
CA MET A 71 -13.11 9.33 -9.14
C MET A 71 -14.09 9.46 -10.32
N GLY A 72 -15.08 8.56 -10.41
CA GLY A 72 -16.12 8.58 -11.45
C GLY A 72 -15.69 8.02 -12.81
N SER A 73 -14.41 7.61 -12.97
CA SER A 73 -13.90 7.03 -14.22
C SER A 73 -12.76 6.05 -13.92
N ASN A 74 -12.43 5.18 -14.88
CA ASN A 74 -11.34 4.21 -14.78
C ASN A 74 -10.30 4.46 -15.88
N PRO A 75 -9.08 4.98 -15.55
CA PRO A 75 -8.05 5.30 -16.52
C PRO A 75 -7.28 4.07 -17.02
N SER A 76 -7.32 2.95 -16.30
CA SER A 76 -6.48 1.77 -16.52
C SER A 76 -6.50 1.26 -17.95
N GLY A 77 -5.38 0.79 -18.44
CA GLY A 77 -5.26 0.14 -19.76
C GLY A 77 -5.89 -1.26 -19.75
N PHE A 78 -5.57 -2.07 -18.75
CA PHE A 78 -6.22 -3.36 -18.51
C PHE A 78 -7.54 -3.15 -17.77
N LYS A 79 -8.56 -3.95 -18.06
CA LYS A 79 -9.89 -3.75 -17.48
C LYS A 79 -10.35 -4.92 -16.62
N GLY A 80 -10.80 -4.62 -15.42
CA GLY A 80 -11.37 -5.59 -14.47
C GLY A 80 -11.52 -5.01 -13.06
N ASP A 81 -12.67 -5.19 -12.45
CA ASP A 81 -13.02 -4.58 -11.16
C ASP A 81 -12.01 -4.90 -10.04
N ASN A 82 -11.49 -6.14 -10.02
CA ASN A 82 -10.54 -6.62 -9.03
C ASN A 82 -9.06 -6.49 -9.48
N LEU A 83 -8.78 -5.86 -10.62
CA LEU A 83 -7.43 -5.48 -10.99
C LEU A 83 -7.03 -4.21 -10.23
N PRO A 84 -5.73 -4.01 -9.91
CA PRO A 84 -5.29 -2.72 -9.40
C PRO A 84 -5.53 -1.64 -10.43
N VAL A 85 -5.84 -0.43 -9.99
CA VAL A 85 -5.84 0.72 -10.88
C VAL A 85 -4.41 1.00 -11.34
N GLU A 86 -4.24 1.30 -12.62
CA GLU A 86 -2.98 1.74 -13.20
C GLU A 86 -3.22 2.91 -14.17
N MET A 87 -2.19 3.42 -14.80
CA MET A 87 -2.24 4.64 -15.62
C MET A 87 -2.62 5.88 -14.80
N VAL A 88 -2.14 5.96 -13.57
CA VAL A 88 -2.38 7.07 -12.64
C VAL A 88 -1.06 7.76 -12.27
N SER A 89 -1.05 9.07 -12.29
CA SER A 89 0.06 9.89 -11.84
C SER A 89 0.08 10.02 -10.32
N TRP A 90 1.18 10.56 -9.77
CA TRP A 90 1.26 10.89 -8.35
C TRP A 90 0.20 11.95 -7.96
N TYR A 91 -0.08 12.89 -8.85
CA TYR A 91 -1.11 13.90 -8.61
C TYR A 91 -2.52 13.30 -8.59
N ASP A 92 -2.83 12.34 -9.48
CA ASP A 92 -4.10 11.62 -9.46
C ASP A 92 -4.23 10.80 -8.16
N ALA A 93 -3.13 10.21 -7.69
CA ALA A 93 -3.11 9.42 -6.46
C ALA A 93 -3.38 10.27 -5.21
N VAL A 94 -2.81 11.47 -5.09
CA VAL A 94 -3.11 12.38 -3.95
C VAL A 94 -4.52 12.95 -4.03
N GLU A 95 -5.05 13.20 -5.24
CA GLU A 95 -6.46 13.57 -5.43
C GLU A 95 -7.39 12.45 -5.00
N TYR A 96 -7.11 11.21 -5.41
CA TYR A 96 -7.86 10.03 -4.98
C TYR A 96 -7.94 9.93 -3.46
N CYS A 97 -6.80 10.08 -2.76
CA CYS A 97 -6.75 10.06 -1.30
C CYS A 97 -7.70 11.09 -0.69
N ASN A 98 -7.70 12.32 -1.21
CA ASN A 98 -8.59 13.37 -0.74
C ASN A 98 -10.06 13.10 -1.04
N GLN A 99 -10.39 12.67 -2.26
CA GLN A 99 -11.76 12.36 -2.66
C GLN A 99 -12.33 11.17 -1.87
N ARG A 100 -11.53 10.11 -1.66
CA ARG A 100 -11.90 8.99 -0.80
C ARG A 100 -12.17 9.46 0.63
N SER A 101 -11.31 10.31 1.17
CA SER A 101 -11.49 10.89 2.51
C SER A 101 -12.81 11.64 2.63
N LEU A 102 -13.11 12.52 1.68
CA LEU A 102 -14.38 13.27 1.66
C LEU A 102 -15.59 12.35 1.55
N LYS A 103 -15.53 11.33 0.68
CA LYS A 103 -16.60 10.35 0.50
C LYS A 103 -16.90 9.57 1.79
N GLU A 104 -15.88 9.32 2.61
CA GLU A 104 -16.00 8.62 3.88
C GLU A 104 -16.16 9.55 5.10
N GLY A 105 -16.35 10.86 4.89
CA GLY A 105 -16.58 11.85 5.95
C GLY A 105 -15.33 12.17 6.77
N LEU A 106 -14.14 11.95 6.20
CA LEU A 106 -12.85 12.26 6.81
C LEU A 106 -12.32 13.61 6.32
N ASN A 107 -11.41 14.22 7.10
CA ASN A 107 -10.71 15.42 6.68
C ASN A 107 -9.62 15.07 5.65
N PRO A 108 -9.64 15.63 4.42
CA PRO A 108 -8.62 15.41 3.41
C PRO A 108 -7.21 15.67 3.91
N PHE A 109 -6.28 14.78 3.56
CA PHE A 109 -4.90 14.85 4.06
C PHE A 109 -4.05 15.89 3.35
N TYR A 110 -4.39 16.22 2.11
CA TYR A 110 -3.60 17.12 1.29
C TYR A 110 -4.32 18.41 0.98
N ASN A 111 -3.58 19.54 1.06
CA ASN A 111 -3.96 20.81 0.42
C ASN A 111 -3.33 20.82 -0.97
N ILE A 112 -4.15 20.94 -2.03
CA ILE A 112 -3.72 20.90 -3.42
C ILE A 112 -4.01 22.24 -4.08
N ASP A 113 -2.97 22.99 -4.46
CA ASP A 113 -3.08 24.22 -5.25
C ASP A 113 -2.67 23.93 -6.71
N LYS A 114 -3.68 23.78 -7.57
CA LYS A 114 -3.51 23.49 -8.99
C LYS A 114 -3.07 24.70 -9.83
N ASN A 115 -3.15 25.90 -9.25
CA ASN A 115 -2.88 27.15 -9.96
C ASN A 115 -1.44 27.62 -9.82
N LYS A 116 -0.67 27.02 -8.91
CA LYS A 116 0.73 27.36 -8.67
C LYS A 116 1.65 26.20 -9.01
N LYS A 117 2.85 26.55 -9.47
CA LYS A 117 3.90 25.57 -9.73
C LYS A 117 4.71 25.32 -8.46
N ASP A 118 4.87 24.04 -8.11
CA ASP A 118 5.70 23.62 -7.00
C ASP A 118 7.18 23.88 -7.30
N PRO A 119 7.83 24.79 -6.55
CA PRO A 119 9.24 25.08 -6.72
C PRO A 119 10.14 23.89 -6.37
N ASN A 120 9.62 22.91 -5.66
CA ASN A 120 10.33 21.70 -5.26
C ASN A 120 10.31 20.60 -6.34
N ASN A 121 9.49 20.75 -7.40
CA ASN A 121 9.51 19.87 -8.55
C ASN A 121 10.51 20.36 -9.60
N ASN A 122 11.70 19.74 -9.59
CA ASN A 122 12.82 20.08 -10.48
C ASN A 122 12.75 19.37 -11.85
N ASN A 123 11.71 18.56 -12.11
CA ASN A 123 11.58 17.87 -13.39
C ASN A 123 11.12 18.83 -14.49
N GLU A 124 12.00 19.12 -15.45
CA GLU A 124 11.69 20.02 -16.57
C GLU A 124 10.62 19.46 -17.52
N ASN A 125 10.43 18.15 -17.54
CA ASN A 125 9.48 17.46 -18.40
C ASN A 125 8.07 17.37 -17.80
N ASP A 126 7.90 17.64 -16.50
CA ASP A 126 6.58 17.63 -15.87
C ASP A 126 5.76 18.85 -16.33
N ASN A 127 4.68 18.60 -17.06
CA ASN A 127 3.74 19.62 -17.47
C ASN A 127 2.82 20.07 -16.33
N ILE A 128 2.54 19.20 -15.38
CA ILE A 128 1.77 19.46 -14.16
C ILE A 128 2.73 19.49 -12.98
N LYS A 129 2.70 20.59 -12.23
CA LYS A 129 3.54 20.80 -11.04
C LYS A 129 2.72 21.44 -9.93
N TRP A 130 1.62 20.83 -9.52
CA TRP A 130 0.79 21.40 -8.46
C TRP A 130 1.55 21.45 -7.13
N ILE A 131 1.28 22.50 -6.35
CA ILE A 131 1.73 22.52 -4.96
C ILE A 131 0.83 21.61 -4.15
N VAL A 132 1.42 20.59 -3.54
CA VAL A 132 0.73 19.67 -2.63
C VAL A 132 1.42 19.74 -1.28
N THR A 133 0.66 20.08 -0.24
CA THR A 133 1.15 20.16 1.14
C THR A 133 0.28 19.31 2.07
N ILE A 134 0.83 18.92 3.21
CA ILE A 134 0.09 18.18 4.23
C ILE A 134 -0.84 19.14 4.97
N HIS A 135 -2.09 18.72 5.18
CA HIS A 135 -3.04 19.41 6.04
C HIS A 135 -2.86 18.90 7.47
N GLU A 136 -2.33 19.74 8.36
CA GLU A 136 -2.09 19.38 9.75
C GLU A 136 -3.39 18.99 10.46
N GLY A 137 -3.34 17.88 11.22
CA GLY A 137 -4.50 17.36 11.95
C GLY A 137 -5.54 16.63 11.09
N ALA A 138 -5.28 16.43 9.80
CA ALA A 138 -6.13 15.61 8.96
C ALA A 138 -6.08 14.13 9.37
N ASN A 139 -7.22 13.45 9.24
CA ASN A 139 -7.38 12.02 9.54
C ASN A 139 -7.75 11.19 8.30
N GLY A 140 -7.64 11.80 7.13
CA GLY A 140 -7.97 11.18 5.85
C GLY A 140 -6.90 10.23 5.32
N TYR A 141 -7.21 9.67 4.15
CA TYR A 141 -6.29 8.81 3.40
C TYR A 141 -5.14 9.61 2.80
N ARG A 142 -3.99 8.95 2.69
CA ARG A 142 -2.77 9.48 2.08
C ARG A 142 -1.95 8.38 1.42
N LEU A 143 -0.95 8.75 0.66
CA LEU A 143 0.09 7.83 0.21
C LEU A 143 0.97 7.42 1.41
N PRO A 144 1.54 6.21 1.40
CA PRO A 144 2.53 5.81 2.39
C PRO A 144 3.79 6.67 2.25
N THR A 145 4.48 6.89 3.35
CA THR A 145 5.90 7.23 3.30
C THR A 145 6.69 5.99 2.87
N GLU A 146 7.92 6.19 2.36
CA GLU A 146 8.80 5.06 2.03
C GLU A 146 9.03 4.16 3.24
N ALA A 147 9.27 4.77 4.39
CA ALA A 147 9.49 4.04 5.63
C ALA A 147 8.26 3.21 6.05
N GLU A 148 7.06 3.76 5.99
CA GLU A 148 5.82 3.01 6.27
C GLU A 148 5.60 1.88 5.28
N TRP A 149 5.86 2.13 4.01
CA TRP A 149 5.74 1.12 2.97
C TRP A 149 6.70 -0.06 3.21
N GLU A 150 8.00 0.22 3.41
CA GLU A 150 9.01 -0.82 3.67
C GLU A 150 8.76 -1.58 4.98
N TYR A 151 8.32 -0.87 6.02
CA TYR A 151 8.00 -1.48 7.30
C TYR A 151 6.84 -2.48 7.16
N ALA A 152 5.76 -2.07 6.49
CA ALA A 152 4.60 -2.92 6.25
C ALA A 152 4.96 -4.10 5.31
N ALA A 153 5.70 -3.85 4.22
CA ALA A 153 6.17 -4.88 3.29
C ALA A 153 7.09 -5.90 3.98
N GLY A 154 7.93 -5.42 4.89
CA GLY A 154 8.85 -6.23 5.68
C GLY A 154 8.21 -7.04 6.80
N GLY A 155 6.89 -6.95 7.00
CA GLY A 155 6.16 -7.70 8.03
C GLY A 155 6.10 -7.02 9.40
N GLY A 156 6.49 -5.73 9.52
CA GLY A 156 6.44 -4.96 10.77
C GLY A 156 7.15 -5.66 11.93
N GLN A 157 6.51 -5.70 13.09
CA GLN A 157 7.04 -6.40 14.27
C GLN A 157 7.02 -7.93 14.13
N ALA A 158 6.22 -8.49 13.20
CA ALA A 158 6.16 -9.92 12.90
C ALA A 158 7.12 -10.39 11.80
N SER A 159 8.04 -9.51 11.37
CA SER A 159 8.98 -9.75 10.27
C SER A 159 9.79 -11.03 10.44
N LYS A 160 9.95 -11.77 9.35
CA LYS A 160 10.83 -12.96 9.23
C LYS A 160 12.11 -12.68 8.44
N GLY A 161 12.37 -11.41 8.09
CA GLY A 161 13.58 -11.01 7.40
C GLY A 161 13.64 -11.45 5.93
N TYR A 162 12.49 -11.56 5.26
CA TYR A 162 12.43 -11.91 3.84
C TYR A 162 12.88 -10.77 2.93
N ILE A 163 13.40 -11.11 1.75
CA ILE A 163 13.83 -10.15 0.72
C ILE A 163 12.60 -9.53 0.03
N TYR A 164 11.60 -10.34 -0.26
CA TYR A 164 10.30 -9.92 -0.80
C TYR A 164 9.24 -9.95 0.30
N SER A 165 8.14 -9.29 0.10
CA SER A 165 7.05 -9.23 1.09
C SER A 165 6.42 -10.61 1.28
N GLY A 166 6.79 -11.30 2.36
CA GLY A 166 6.27 -12.62 2.77
C GLY A 166 7.04 -13.85 2.29
N SER A 167 8.15 -13.71 1.52
CA SER A 167 8.99 -14.84 1.09
C SER A 167 10.37 -14.40 0.59
N ASN A 168 11.34 -15.34 0.56
CA ASN A 168 12.58 -15.19 -0.19
C ASN A 168 12.46 -15.69 -1.65
N ASN A 169 11.30 -16.22 -2.03
CA ASN A 169 11.01 -16.63 -3.40
C ASN A 169 9.96 -15.71 -4.02
N ALA A 170 10.38 -14.88 -4.98
CA ALA A 170 9.49 -13.94 -5.66
C ALA A 170 8.27 -14.62 -6.33
N ASP A 171 8.42 -15.84 -6.84
CA ASP A 171 7.32 -16.56 -7.49
C ASP A 171 6.16 -16.92 -6.55
N GLU A 172 6.37 -16.88 -5.23
CA GLU A 172 5.31 -17.12 -4.25
C GLU A 172 4.46 -15.88 -3.97
N VAL A 173 5.07 -14.69 -4.06
CA VAL A 173 4.50 -13.44 -3.54
C VAL A 173 4.35 -12.34 -4.57
N ALA A 174 4.99 -12.45 -5.74
CA ALA A 174 5.04 -11.38 -6.74
C ALA A 174 4.47 -11.79 -8.12
N TRP A 175 3.80 -10.84 -8.77
CA TRP A 175 3.52 -10.87 -10.19
C TRP A 175 4.51 -9.93 -10.89
N TYR A 176 5.40 -10.51 -11.70
CA TYR A 176 6.47 -9.77 -12.41
C TYR A 176 6.65 -10.32 -13.82
N TRP A 177 7.61 -9.82 -14.58
CA TRP A 177 7.71 -10.12 -16.01
C TRP A 177 7.76 -11.63 -16.37
N LYS A 178 8.30 -12.48 -15.47
CA LYS A 178 8.39 -13.92 -15.75
C LYS A 178 7.07 -14.66 -15.63
N ASN A 179 6.16 -14.19 -14.80
CA ASN A 179 4.97 -14.96 -14.43
C ASN A 179 3.63 -14.23 -14.62
N ALA A 180 3.66 -12.96 -15.06
CA ALA A 180 2.45 -12.14 -15.20
C ALA A 180 1.71 -12.30 -16.55
N GLY A 181 2.11 -13.26 -17.39
CA GLY A 181 1.51 -13.50 -18.70
C GLY A 181 0.81 -14.85 -18.83
N ASN A 182 0.62 -15.28 -20.09
CA ASN A 182 -0.07 -16.53 -20.41
C ASN A 182 0.72 -17.79 -20.01
N LYS A 183 2.05 -17.70 -19.97
CA LYS A 183 2.96 -18.77 -19.56
C LYS A 183 4.19 -18.19 -18.88
N PRO A 184 4.90 -18.97 -18.05
CA PRO A 184 6.17 -18.54 -17.49
C PRO A 184 7.20 -18.21 -18.58
N LEU A 185 7.88 -17.07 -18.42
CA LEU A 185 9.00 -16.67 -19.25
C LEU A 185 10.32 -17.03 -18.56
N THR A 186 11.36 -17.28 -19.36
CA THR A 186 12.71 -17.61 -18.88
C THR A 186 13.75 -16.74 -19.57
N GLY A 187 14.98 -16.79 -19.10
CA GLY A 187 16.08 -16.00 -19.64
C GLY A 187 16.14 -14.58 -19.08
N ASN A 188 16.64 -13.65 -19.88
CA ASN A 188 16.78 -12.25 -19.51
C ASN A 188 15.51 -11.44 -19.86
N TRP A 189 15.31 -10.35 -19.17
CA TRP A 189 14.22 -9.41 -19.43
C TRP A 189 14.22 -8.98 -20.91
N ASN A 190 13.08 -9.09 -21.57
CA ASN A 190 12.93 -8.79 -22.99
C ASN A 190 11.50 -8.31 -23.27
N TRP A 191 11.36 -7.03 -23.64
CA TRP A 191 10.05 -6.43 -23.86
C TRP A 191 9.20 -7.16 -24.92
N PRO A 192 9.72 -7.48 -26.13
CA PRO A 192 8.95 -8.22 -27.12
C PRO A 192 8.41 -9.56 -26.61
N ALA A 193 9.17 -10.28 -25.77
CA ALA A 193 8.71 -11.52 -25.17
C ALA A 193 7.57 -11.28 -24.15
N ILE A 194 7.70 -10.24 -23.33
CA ILE A 194 6.70 -9.81 -22.33
C ILE A 194 5.39 -9.45 -23.03
N GLU A 195 5.45 -8.62 -24.07
CA GLU A 195 4.30 -8.15 -24.84
C GLU A 195 3.61 -9.33 -25.57
N ASN A 196 4.36 -10.16 -26.27
CA ASN A 196 3.82 -11.36 -26.97
C ASN A 196 3.21 -12.38 -26.00
N ASN A 197 3.70 -12.43 -24.76
CA ASN A 197 3.15 -13.28 -23.70
C ASN A 197 1.87 -12.70 -23.06
N ARG A 198 1.44 -11.51 -23.48
CA ARG A 198 0.29 -10.79 -22.93
C ARG A 198 0.39 -10.61 -21.41
N ASN A 199 1.59 -10.23 -20.96
CA ASN A 199 1.77 -9.87 -19.56
C ASN A 199 0.90 -8.66 -19.21
N GLN A 200 0.30 -8.70 -18.03
CA GLN A 200 -0.60 -7.66 -17.54
C GLN A 200 -0.76 -7.74 -16.03
N THR A 201 -1.38 -6.75 -15.44
CA THR A 201 -1.82 -6.77 -14.03
C THR A 201 -2.67 -8.00 -13.74
N LYS A 202 -2.66 -8.47 -12.50
CA LYS A 202 -3.46 -9.59 -12.00
C LYS A 202 -4.42 -9.12 -10.92
N SER A 203 -5.50 -9.88 -10.72
CA SER A 203 -6.41 -9.61 -9.60
C SER A 203 -5.65 -9.57 -8.29
N ILE A 204 -5.98 -8.56 -7.48
CA ILE A 204 -5.38 -8.39 -6.16
C ILE A 204 -5.53 -9.64 -5.29
N GLY A 205 -4.60 -9.89 -4.38
CA GLY A 205 -4.69 -10.96 -3.39
C GLY A 205 -4.53 -12.37 -3.94
N THR A 206 -4.02 -12.54 -5.15
CA THR A 206 -3.87 -13.87 -5.78
C THR A 206 -2.52 -14.53 -5.54
N ARG A 207 -1.58 -13.83 -4.91
CA ARG A 207 -0.32 -14.36 -4.38
C ARG A 207 -0.39 -14.48 -2.86
N LYS A 208 0.64 -15.05 -2.24
CA LYS A 208 0.75 -15.16 -0.79
C LYS A 208 0.87 -13.77 -0.12
N PRO A 209 0.17 -13.53 1.00
CA PRO A 209 0.38 -12.32 1.79
C PRO A 209 1.67 -12.41 2.61
N ASN A 210 2.09 -11.27 3.15
CA ASN A 210 3.14 -11.23 4.16
C ASN A 210 2.61 -11.55 5.56
N GLU A 211 3.46 -11.42 6.59
CA GLU A 211 3.17 -11.75 7.99
C GLU A 211 2.03 -10.93 8.59
N LEU A 212 1.74 -9.75 8.03
CA LEU A 212 0.64 -8.86 8.44
C LEU A 212 -0.66 -9.16 7.69
N GLY A 213 -0.66 -10.09 6.72
CA GLY A 213 -1.80 -10.36 5.87
C GLY A 213 -1.99 -9.36 4.75
N ILE A 214 -0.94 -8.60 4.38
CA ILE A 214 -0.93 -7.62 3.29
C ILE A 214 -0.45 -8.33 2.02
N TYR A 215 -1.14 -8.08 0.91
CA TYR A 215 -0.89 -8.71 -0.38
C TYR A 215 -0.24 -7.74 -1.37
N ASP A 216 0.41 -8.30 -2.37
CA ASP A 216 0.89 -7.62 -3.57
C ASP A 216 1.88 -6.46 -3.29
N MET A 217 2.52 -6.45 -2.08
CA MET A 217 3.60 -5.50 -1.77
C MET A 217 4.89 -5.81 -2.57
N SER A 218 4.89 -6.91 -3.32
CA SER A 218 5.92 -7.30 -4.29
C SER A 218 5.22 -7.65 -5.60
N GLY A 219 5.49 -6.90 -6.67
CA GLY A 219 4.95 -7.11 -8.02
C GLY A 219 3.59 -6.44 -8.26
N ASN A 220 2.89 -6.88 -9.28
CA ASN A 220 1.62 -6.41 -9.80
C ASN A 220 1.69 -4.96 -10.33
N VAL A 221 1.54 -3.93 -9.49
CA VAL A 221 1.83 -2.55 -9.87
C VAL A 221 2.85 -1.90 -8.94
N ARG A 222 3.59 -0.95 -9.45
CA ARG A 222 4.40 -0.04 -8.64
C ARG A 222 3.48 0.88 -7.87
N GLU A 223 3.80 1.14 -6.62
CA GLU A 223 2.99 1.94 -5.71
C GLU A 223 3.66 3.28 -5.43
N TRP A 224 2.94 4.38 -5.65
CA TRP A 224 3.39 5.72 -5.33
C TRP A 224 3.62 5.87 -3.82
N CYS A 225 4.78 6.47 -3.46
CA CYS A 225 5.06 6.99 -2.13
C CYS A 225 5.00 8.52 -2.10
N TRP A 226 4.98 9.08 -0.90
CA TRP A 226 4.89 10.52 -0.71
C TRP A 226 6.17 11.24 -1.12
N GLU A 227 7.34 10.67 -0.87
CA GLU A 227 8.64 11.32 -0.97
C GLU A 227 9.09 11.56 -2.41
N TRP A 228 9.99 12.54 -2.56
CA TRP A 228 10.84 12.65 -3.72
C TRP A 228 11.90 11.55 -3.71
N HIS A 229 12.23 11.02 -4.89
CA HIS A 229 13.33 10.07 -5.03
C HIS A 229 14.66 10.81 -4.91
N GLY A 230 15.37 10.59 -3.83
CA GLY A 230 16.66 11.22 -3.48
C GLY A 230 17.15 10.62 -2.15
N ASP A 231 17.89 11.40 -1.38
CA ASP A 231 18.19 11.07 0.00
C ASP A 231 16.90 11.11 0.83
N SER A 232 16.86 10.41 1.96
CA SER A 232 15.68 10.25 2.82
C SER A 232 15.03 11.56 3.27
N ASP A 233 15.81 12.65 3.29
CA ASP A 233 15.36 13.98 3.69
C ASP A 233 15.09 14.94 2.51
N SER A 234 15.11 14.42 1.27
CA SER A 234 14.93 15.26 0.07
C SER A 234 13.55 15.88 0.03
N ARG A 235 13.50 17.20 0.22
CA ARG A 235 12.27 17.99 0.10
C ARG A 235 11.99 18.40 -1.34
N THR A 236 12.93 18.19 -2.25
CA THR A 236 12.88 18.57 -3.66
C THR A 236 13.37 17.41 -4.51
N GLY A 237 12.92 17.31 -5.75
CA GLY A 237 13.40 16.28 -6.65
C GLY A 237 12.80 16.37 -8.05
N SER A 238 13.35 15.59 -8.97
CA SER A 238 12.81 15.45 -10.32
C SER A 238 11.85 14.27 -10.47
N TYR A 239 11.86 13.34 -9.51
CA TYR A 239 11.06 12.12 -9.58
C TYR A 239 10.42 11.83 -8.23
N ARG A 240 9.22 11.27 -8.23
CA ARG A 240 8.60 10.68 -7.04
C ARG A 240 9.05 9.24 -6.85
N LEU A 241 9.12 8.82 -5.60
CA LEU A 241 9.47 7.46 -5.22
C LEU A 241 8.31 6.50 -5.53
N VAL A 242 8.66 5.32 -6.04
CA VAL A 242 7.75 4.21 -6.23
C VAL A 242 8.34 2.92 -5.66
N LYS A 243 7.51 2.05 -5.13
CA LYS A 243 7.90 0.81 -4.45
C LYS A 243 7.20 -0.41 -5.08
N GLY A 244 7.62 -1.61 -4.67
CA GLY A 244 6.94 -2.87 -4.96
C GLY A 244 7.28 -3.53 -6.29
N GLY A 245 7.81 -2.79 -7.25
CA GLY A 245 7.98 -3.31 -8.61
C GLY A 245 6.62 -3.43 -9.33
N GLY A 246 6.56 -4.08 -10.47
CA GLY A 246 5.31 -4.23 -11.22
C GLY A 246 5.38 -5.41 -12.17
N TRP A 247 4.26 -5.73 -12.81
CA TRP A 247 4.11 -6.91 -13.68
C TRP A 247 5.12 -6.97 -14.83
N MET A 248 5.71 -5.84 -15.21
CA MET A 248 6.76 -5.79 -16.25
C MET A 248 8.18 -5.65 -15.67
N GLY A 249 8.31 -5.41 -14.36
CA GLY A 249 9.60 -5.20 -13.71
C GLY A 249 10.43 -6.48 -13.57
N ASP A 250 11.75 -6.32 -13.43
CA ASP A 250 12.63 -7.46 -13.12
C ASP A 250 12.42 -7.92 -11.67
N VAL A 251 12.92 -9.11 -11.36
CA VAL A 251 12.77 -9.73 -10.03
C VAL A 251 13.32 -8.85 -8.92
N SER A 252 14.47 -8.19 -9.14
CA SER A 252 15.08 -7.28 -8.18
C SER A 252 14.24 -6.02 -7.90
N ASN A 253 13.36 -5.63 -8.82
CA ASN A 253 12.48 -4.49 -8.61
C ASN A 253 11.39 -4.76 -7.56
N ASN A 254 11.15 -6.05 -7.23
CA ASN A 254 10.13 -6.46 -6.26
C ASN A 254 10.70 -6.64 -4.83
N GLU A 255 12.01 -6.40 -4.63
CA GLU A 255 12.63 -6.43 -3.31
C GLU A 255 12.11 -5.28 -2.43
N ILE A 256 11.97 -5.53 -1.13
CA ILE A 256 11.46 -4.54 -0.16
C ILE A 256 12.29 -3.26 -0.21
N SER A 257 13.62 -3.38 -0.32
CA SER A 257 14.55 -2.25 -0.36
C SER A 257 14.63 -1.53 -1.71
N PHE A 258 14.05 -2.09 -2.78
CA PHE A 258 14.15 -1.46 -4.09
C PHE A 258 13.49 -0.08 -4.10
N ARG A 259 14.22 0.91 -4.62
CA ARG A 259 13.78 2.30 -4.76
C ARG A 259 13.62 2.64 -6.23
N GLY A 260 12.38 2.52 -6.72
CA GLY A 260 12.03 2.96 -8.06
C GLY A 260 11.73 4.46 -8.10
N LYS A 261 11.74 5.03 -9.29
CA LYS A 261 11.43 6.45 -9.52
C LYS A 261 10.57 6.64 -10.75
N PHE A 262 9.71 7.65 -10.71
CA PHE A 262 8.89 8.03 -11.86
C PHE A 262 8.55 9.52 -11.81
N ASP A 263 8.26 10.13 -12.98
CA ASP A 263 7.83 11.53 -13.07
C ASP A 263 6.54 11.74 -12.27
N ALA A 264 6.42 12.82 -11.51
CA ALA A 264 5.22 13.08 -10.71
C ALA A 264 3.94 13.18 -11.55
N ASN A 265 4.07 13.70 -12.76
CA ASN A 265 3.00 13.78 -13.76
C ASN A 265 2.94 12.55 -14.69
N GLY A 266 3.89 11.61 -14.55
CA GLY A 266 3.97 10.40 -15.36
C GLY A 266 2.96 9.34 -14.92
N PHE A 267 2.57 8.48 -15.85
CA PHE A 267 1.69 7.34 -15.62
C PHE A 267 2.12 6.17 -16.51
N GLY A 268 1.80 4.97 -16.10
CA GLY A 268 2.18 3.75 -16.83
C GLY A 268 1.29 2.57 -16.52
N PRO A 269 1.32 1.50 -17.36
CA PRO A 269 0.44 0.36 -17.24
C PRO A 269 0.77 -0.57 -16.06
N ASP A 270 1.79 -0.25 -15.29
CA ASP A 270 2.16 -0.88 -14.03
C ASP A 270 2.35 0.14 -12.90
N GLN A 271 1.74 1.35 -13.01
CA GLN A 271 1.87 2.43 -12.04
C GLN A 271 0.53 2.66 -11.36
N GLY A 272 0.43 2.26 -10.11
CA GLY A 272 -0.75 2.34 -9.25
C GLY A 272 -0.44 2.90 -7.87
N LEU A 273 -1.27 2.58 -6.88
CA LEU A 273 -1.12 3.07 -5.52
C LEU A 273 -1.73 2.15 -4.48
N ARG A 274 -1.27 2.32 -3.26
CA ARG A 274 -1.86 1.82 -2.02
C ARG A 274 -2.07 3.00 -1.08
N VAL A 275 -3.12 2.96 -0.27
CA VAL A 275 -3.42 4.04 0.67
C VAL A 275 -3.01 3.70 2.09
N VAL A 276 -2.72 4.75 2.85
CA VAL A 276 -2.43 4.70 4.28
C VAL A 276 -3.33 5.70 5.01
N ARG A 277 -3.55 5.45 6.28
CA ARG A 277 -4.24 6.37 7.19
C ARG A 277 -3.60 6.31 8.57
N GLY A 278 -3.54 7.43 9.27
CA GLY A 278 -3.18 7.47 10.68
C GLY A 278 -4.20 6.76 11.57
N GLU A 279 -3.80 6.46 12.79
CA GLU A 279 -4.67 5.91 13.85
C GLU A 279 -5.70 6.93 14.30
#